data_bf7d6ac26749fc9154f7a3da3c5304fe
#
_entry.id   bf7d6ac26749fc9154f7a3da3c5304fe
#
_cell.length_a   1.000
_cell.length_b   1.000
_cell.length_c   1.000
_cell.angle_alpha   90.00
_cell.angle_beta   90.00
_cell.angle_gamma   90.00
#
_symmetry.space_group_name_H-M   'P 1'
#
loop_
_entity.id
_entity.type
_entity.pdbx_description
1 polymer ?
#
loop_
_entity_poly.entity_id
_entity_poly.type
_entity_poly.pdbx_seq_one_letter_code
_entity_poly.pdbx_strand_id
1 'polypeptide(L)'
;MLNIKDLSYWEKSLYFEGLDFTIIGAGIVGLSTAIFLKEKFPRSKILILERGYLPSGASTKNAGFACFGSPTELYDDLSKISDEKVWNTFSLRYEGLKTLFELIDAKKIGYEKCGSWDLISKKEELLKDDFIA
;
A
#
# COMPACT_ATOMS: atom_id res chain seq x y z
N MET A 1 11.68 8.72 -22.70
CA MET A 1 11.35 9.67 -21.63
C MET A 1 10.45 10.73 -22.25
N LEU A 2 9.29 11.01 -21.66
CA LEU A 2 8.36 12.03 -22.15
C LEU A 2 9.06 13.39 -22.06
N ASN A 3 9.21 14.08 -23.19
CA ASN A 3 9.74 15.44 -23.20
C ASN A 3 8.59 16.42 -23.41
N ILE A 4 8.34 17.29 -22.46
CA ILE A 4 7.24 18.26 -22.51
C ILE A 4 7.34 19.18 -23.77
N LYS A 5 8.54 19.37 -24.31
CA LYS A 5 8.74 20.17 -25.52
C LYS A 5 8.17 19.51 -26.78
N ASP A 6 8.08 18.18 -26.78
CA ASP A 6 7.60 17.40 -27.93
C ASP A 6 6.08 17.20 -27.93
N LEU A 7 5.39 17.68 -26.87
CA LEU A 7 3.94 17.61 -26.76
C LEU A 7 3.26 18.64 -27.65
N SER A 8 2.20 18.22 -28.30
CA SER A 8 1.29 19.09 -29.05
C SER A 8 0.60 20.09 -28.12
N TYR A 9 0.02 21.14 -28.69
CA TYR A 9 -0.81 22.09 -27.95
C TYR A 9 -1.94 21.39 -27.18
N TRP A 10 -2.63 20.46 -27.85
CA TRP A 10 -3.77 19.74 -27.27
C TRP A 10 -3.37 18.83 -26.10
N GLU A 11 -2.23 18.16 -26.21
CA GLU A 11 -1.70 17.34 -25.12
C GLU A 11 -1.32 18.18 -23.90
N LYS A 12 -0.70 19.35 -24.14
CA LYS A 12 -0.36 20.27 -23.06
C LYS A 12 -1.61 20.79 -22.37
N SER A 13 -2.57 21.29 -23.15
CA SER A 13 -3.82 21.85 -22.61
C SER A 13 -4.66 20.79 -21.91
N LEU A 14 -4.80 19.61 -22.50
CA LEU A 14 -5.63 18.56 -21.92
C LEU A 14 -5.05 17.93 -20.66
N TYR A 15 -3.75 17.63 -20.66
CA TYR A 15 -3.15 16.87 -19.58
C TYR A 15 -2.40 17.70 -18.54
N PHE A 16 -1.81 18.83 -18.90
CA PHE A 16 -0.88 19.54 -18.04
C PHE A 16 -1.35 20.94 -17.59
N GLU A 17 -2.34 21.53 -18.24
CA GLU A 17 -2.88 22.82 -17.79
C GLU A 17 -3.93 22.65 -16.69
N GLY A 18 -3.91 23.56 -15.72
CA GLY A 18 -4.90 23.62 -14.64
C GLY A 18 -4.84 22.41 -13.70
N LEU A 19 -3.66 21.85 -13.49
CA LEU A 19 -3.45 20.76 -12.54
C LEU A 19 -3.48 21.29 -11.10
N ASP A 20 -4.29 20.65 -10.25
CA ASP A 20 -4.29 20.88 -8.81
C ASP A 20 -3.27 19.98 -8.11
N PHE A 21 -3.13 18.72 -8.59
CA PHE A 21 -2.21 17.75 -8.00
C PHE A 21 -1.50 16.94 -9.08
N THR A 22 -0.21 16.70 -8.87
CA THR A 22 0.59 15.75 -9.66
C THR A 22 1.16 14.70 -8.75
N ILE A 23 0.90 13.42 -9.07
CA ILE A 23 1.36 12.25 -8.31
C ILE A 23 2.41 11.53 -9.15
N ILE A 24 3.55 11.22 -8.56
CA ILE A 24 4.63 10.48 -9.23
C ILE A 24 4.57 9.02 -8.83
N GLY A 25 4.30 8.17 -9.80
CA GLY A 25 4.18 6.72 -9.67
C GLY A 25 2.75 6.22 -9.54
N ALA A 26 2.39 5.23 -10.34
CA ALA A 26 1.08 4.57 -10.34
C ALA A 26 1.09 3.26 -9.53
N GLY A 27 1.89 3.20 -8.46
CA GLY A 27 1.83 2.12 -7.48
C GLY A 27 0.63 2.27 -6.54
N ILE A 28 0.45 1.31 -5.62
CA ILE A 28 -0.69 1.30 -4.67
C ILE A 28 -0.81 2.61 -3.89
N VAL A 29 0.28 3.19 -3.45
CA VAL A 29 0.29 4.46 -2.71
C VAL A 29 -0.19 5.61 -3.60
N GLY A 30 0.35 5.74 -4.82
CA GLY A 30 -0.03 6.82 -5.74
C GLY A 30 -1.49 6.73 -6.17
N LEU A 31 -1.97 5.52 -6.48
CA LEU A 31 -3.37 5.30 -6.86
C LEU A 31 -4.33 5.58 -5.69
N SER A 32 -4.03 5.08 -4.49
CA SER A 32 -4.83 5.36 -3.29
C SER A 32 -4.85 6.85 -2.97
N THR A 33 -3.70 7.52 -3.06
CA THR A 33 -3.61 8.98 -2.87
C THR A 33 -4.52 9.72 -3.85
N ALA A 34 -4.52 9.31 -5.13
CA ALA A 34 -5.38 9.94 -6.15
C ALA A 34 -6.87 9.74 -5.83
N ILE A 35 -7.27 8.56 -5.38
CA ILE A 35 -8.65 8.24 -5.00
C ILE A 35 -9.08 9.17 -3.84
N PHE A 36 -8.34 9.18 -2.73
CA PHE A 36 -8.68 10.00 -1.57
C PHE A 36 -8.62 11.50 -1.83
N LEU A 37 -7.68 11.96 -2.68
CA LEU A 37 -7.68 13.35 -3.13
C LEU A 37 -8.93 13.68 -3.94
N LYS A 38 -9.38 12.75 -4.79
CA LYS A 38 -10.57 12.94 -5.61
C LYS A 38 -11.85 12.93 -4.77
N GLU A 39 -11.93 12.11 -3.73
CA GLU A 39 -13.02 12.12 -2.76
C GLU A 39 -13.07 13.44 -1.98
N LYS A 40 -11.92 13.88 -1.48
CA LYS A 40 -11.81 15.12 -0.70
C LYS A 40 -11.99 16.38 -1.54
N PHE A 41 -11.52 16.36 -2.79
CA PHE A 41 -11.55 17.46 -3.74
C PHE A 41 -12.16 17.01 -5.08
N PRO A 42 -13.48 16.82 -5.16
CA PRO A 42 -14.13 16.20 -6.34
C PRO A 42 -13.89 16.93 -7.66
N ARG A 43 -13.65 18.24 -7.61
CA ARG A 43 -13.43 19.06 -8.81
C ARG A 43 -11.96 19.17 -9.21
N SER A 44 -11.04 18.70 -8.39
CA SER A 44 -9.61 18.82 -8.67
C SER A 44 -9.21 18.01 -9.91
N LYS A 45 -8.26 18.56 -10.65
CA LYS A 45 -7.60 17.89 -11.77
C LYS A 45 -6.33 17.22 -11.24
N ILE A 46 -6.30 15.90 -11.29
CA ILE A 46 -5.21 15.09 -10.76
C ILE A 46 -4.52 14.39 -11.93
N LEU A 47 -3.20 14.52 -12.01
CA LEU A 47 -2.35 13.81 -12.95
C LEU A 47 -1.48 12.79 -12.22
N ILE A 48 -1.49 11.54 -12.68
CA ILE A 48 -0.56 10.52 -12.22
C ILE A 48 0.46 10.28 -13.33
N LEU A 49 1.74 10.40 -12.99
CA LEU A 49 2.85 10.13 -13.90
C LEU A 49 3.50 8.80 -13.51
N GLU A 50 3.47 7.84 -14.42
CA GLU A 50 4.16 6.56 -14.29
C GLU A 50 5.35 6.51 -15.24
N ARG A 51 6.49 6.04 -14.75
CA ARG A 51 7.73 5.95 -15.53
C ARG A 51 7.65 4.90 -16.63
N GLY A 52 7.00 3.79 -16.36
CA GLY A 52 6.89 2.66 -17.28
C GLY A 52 5.57 2.65 -18.03
N TYR A 53 5.48 1.77 -19.04
CA TYR A 53 4.22 1.49 -19.72
C TYR A 53 3.17 0.88 -18.78
N LEU A 54 3.63 0.07 -17.82
CA LEU A 54 2.85 -0.48 -16.70
C LEU A 54 3.61 -0.24 -15.40
N PRO A 55 2.91 -0.13 -14.27
CA PRO A 55 3.55 -0.10 -12.97
C PRO A 55 4.45 -1.33 -12.77
N SER A 56 5.72 -1.10 -12.51
CA SER A 56 6.73 -2.17 -12.39
C SER A 56 7.50 -2.13 -11.06
N GLY A 57 7.01 -1.34 -10.12
CA GLY A 57 7.60 -1.18 -8.78
C GLY A 57 7.14 -2.25 -7.79
N ALA A 58 7.35 -1.97 -6.49
CA ALA A 58 7.05 -2.90 -5.40
C ALA A 58 5.60 -3.37 -5.36
N SER A 59 4.64 -2.53 -5.78
CA SER A 59 3.22 -2.88 -5.79
C SER A 59 2.85 -4.06 -6.71
N THR A 60 3.70 -4.37 -7.69
CA THR A 60 3.49 -5.48 -8.64
C THR A 60 4.54 -6.57 -8.52
N LYS A 61 5.47 -6.45 -7.56
CA LYS A 61 6.58 -7.40 -7.32
C LYS A 61 6.64 -7.90 -5.89
N ASN A 62 5.52 -7.86 -5.19
CA ASN A 62 5.39 -8.43 -3.84
C ASN A 62 4.82 -9.85 -3.92
N ALA A 63 4.81 -10.55 -2.79
CA ALA A 63 4.30 -11.91 -2.69
C ALA A 63 2.76 -12.02 -2.66
N GLY A 64 2.04 -10.89 -2.68
CA GLY A 64 0.57 -10.85 -2.70
C GLY A 64 -0.10 -11.14 -1.36
N PHE A 65 0.64 -11.16 -0.25
CA PHE A 65 0.05 -11.38 1.06
C PHE A 65 -0.64 -10.12 1.59
N ALA A 66 -1.92 -10.26 1.93
CA ALA A 66 -2.69 -9.23 2.63
C ALA A 66 -2.49 -9.38 4.15
N CYS A 67 -1.26 -9.19 4.63
CA CYS A 67 -0.89 -9.33 6.03
C CYS A 67 -0.67 -7.98 6.70
N PHE A 68 -0.85 -7.94 8.01
CA PHE A 68 -0.67 -6.75 8.85
C PHE A 68 0.33 -6.97 10.00
N GLY A 69 0.96 -8.14 10.06
CA GLY A 69 1.96 -8.57 11.01
C GLY A 69 1.66 -9.99 11.50
N SER A 70 2.71 -10.78 11.73
CA SER A 70 2.60 -12.07 12.40
C SER A 70 2.89 -11.93 13.90
N PRO A 71 2.47 -12.90 14.75
CA PRO A 71 2.85 -12.88 16.16
C PRO A 71 4.35 -12.81 16.40
N THR A 72 5.14 -13.53 15.62
CA THR A 72 6.62 -13.53 15.72
C THR A 72 7.22 -12.17 15.33
N GLU A 73 6.69 -11.51 14.27
CA GLU A 73 7.09 -10.15 13.88
C GLU A 73 6.78 -9.15 15.00
N LEU A 74 5.56 -9.22 15.56
CA LEU A 74 5.15 -8.31 16.63
C LEU A 74 6.01 -8.47 17.90
N TYR A 75 6.32 -9.71 18.28
CA TYR A 75 7.19 -9.99 19.42
C TYR A 75 8.60 -9.40 19.22
N ASP A 76 9.17 -9.62 18.03
CA ASP A 76 10.49 -9.07 17.69
C ASP A 76 10.49 -7.53 17.68
N ASP A 77 9.44 -6.91 17.16
CA ASP A 77 9.28 -5.45 17.14
C ASP A 77 9.11 -4.89 18.57
N LEU A 78 8.32 -5.53 19.44
CA LEU A 78 8.15 -5.15 20.85
C LEU A 78 9.45 -5.20 21.65
N SER A 79 10.40 -6.05 21.25
CA SER A 79 11.73 -6.10 21.85
C SER A 79 12.65 -4.94 21.44
N LYS A 80 12.36 -4.25 20.33
CA LYS A 80 13.24 -3.25 19.67
C LYS A 80 12.72 -1.82 19.77
N ILE A 81 11.42 -1.63 19.79
CA ILE A 81 10.78 -0.32 19.78
C ILE A 81 9.65 -0.27 20.81
N SER A 82 9.17 0.93 21.13
CA SER A 82 8.10 1.09 22.14
C SER A 82 6.79 0.45 21.68
N ASP A 83 6.08 -0.15 22.63
CA ASP A 83 4.77 -0.81 22.44
C ASP A 83 3.79 0.09 21.69
N GLU A 84 3.72 1.37 22.05
CA GLU A 84 2.85 2.33 21.38
C GLU A 84 3.10 2.39 19.87
N LYS A 85 4.36 2.41 19.43
CA LYS A 85 4.72 2.44 18.01
C LYS A 85 4.38 1.13 17.32
N VAL A 86 4.59 -0.01 17.97
CA VAL A 86 4.25 -1.33 17.44
C VAL A 86 2.75 -1.40 17.19
N TRP A 87 1.95 -1.11 18.22
CA TRP A 87 0.49 -1.20 18.12
C TRP A 87 -0.11 -0.17 17.17
N ASN A 88 0.44 1.03 17.09
CA ASN A 88 0.03 2.01 16.10
C ASN A 88 0.31 1.53 14.67
N THR A 89 1.48 0.94 14.43
CA THR A 89 1.84 0.40 13.11
C THR A 89 0.94 -0.76 12.72
N PHE A 90 0.68 -1.68 13.65
CA PHE A 90 -0.24 -2.79 13.44
C PHE A 90 -1.65 -2.28 13.10
N SER A 91 -2.18 -1.35 13.88
CA SER A 91 -3.50 -0.77 13.66
C SER A 91 -3.62 -0.09 12.30
N LEU A 92 -2.60 0.70 11.91
CA LEU A 92 -2.58 1.36 10.60
C LEU A 92 -2.55 0.36 9.44
N ARG A 93 -1.77 -0.72 9.55
CA ARG A 93 -1.74 -1.80 8.54
C ARG A 93 -3.10 -2.49 8.43
N TYR A 94 -3.73 -2.78 9.57
CA TYR A 94 -5.04 -3.44 9.63
C TYR A 94 -6.16 -2.56 9.04
N GLU A 95 -6.20 -1.28 9.42
CA GLU A 95 -7.16 -0.32 8.86
C GLU A 95 -6.91 -0.09 7.35
N GLY A 96 -5.65 -0.05 6.92
CA GLY A 96 -5.31 0.02 5.50
C GLY A 96 -5.82 -1.17 4.70
N LEU A 97 -5.78 -2.38 5.28
CA LEU A 97 -6.34 -3.58 4.65
C LEU A 97 -7.87 -3.50 4.55
N LYS A 98 -8.56 -3.03 5.58
CA LYS A 98 -10.02 -2.80 5.52
C LYS A 98 -10.38 -1.81 4.42
N THR A 99 -9.69 -0.67 4.40
CA THR A 99 -9.87 0.36 3.37
C THR A 99 -9.65 -0.19 1.96
N LEU A 100 -8.68 -1.06 1.77
CA LEU A 100 -8.46 -1.72 0.47
C LEU A 100 -9.69 -2.52 0.03
N PHE A 101 -10.31 -3.28 0.94
CA PHE A 101 -11.52 -4.06 0.63
C PHE A 101 -12.79 -3.20 0.44
N GLU A 102 -12.82 -1.99 0.98
CA GLU A 102 -13.86 -1.01 0.67
C GLU A 102 -13.71 -0.43 -0.74
N LEU A 103 -12.47 -0.23 -1.19
CA LEU A 103 -12.17 0.30 -2.51
C LEU A 103 -12.28 -0.74 -3.63
N ILE A 104 -11.95 -1.99 -3.36
CA ILE A 104 -11.82 -3.03 -4.38
C ILE A 104 -12.53 -4.30 -3.91
N ASP A 105 -13.42 -4.83 -4.75
CA ASP A 105 -14.06 -6.13 -4.50
C ASP A 105 -12.99 -7.23 -4.35
N ALA A 106 -13.01 -7.90 -3.21
CA ALA A 106 -12.09 -8.99 -2.87
C ALA A 106 -12.03 -10.09 -3.95
N LYS A 107 -13.16 -10.39 -4.61
CA LYS A 107 -13.23 -11.37 -5.69
C LYS A 107 -12.45 -10.93 -6.93
N LYS A 108 -12.43 -9.62 -7.23
CA LYS A 108 -11.71 -9.09 -8.41
C LYS A 108 -10.21 -9.18 -8.26
N ILE A 109 -9.69 -9.18 -7.04
CA ILE A 109 -8.26 -9.32 -6.76
C ILE A 109 -7.86 -10.76 -6.41
N GLY A 110 -8.77 -11.71 -6.49
CA GLY A 110 -8.50 -13.11 -6.16
C GLY A 110 -8.13 -13.31 -4.68
N TYR A 111 -8.70 -12.51 -3.78
CA TYR A 111 -8.41 -12.63 -2.36
C TYR A 111 -8.97 -13.92 -1.77
N GLU A 112 -8.10 -14.67 -1.11
CA GLU A 112 -8.43 -15.88 -0.36
C GLU A 112 -8.16 -15.68 1.13
N LYS A 113 -9.18 -15.86 1.97
CA LYS A 113 -9.05 -15.77 3.42
C LYS A 113 -8.56 -17.11 3.99
N CYS A 114 -7.29 -17.41 3.77
CA CYS A 114 -6.67 -18.69 4.19
C CYS A 114 -6.03 -18.66 5.59
N GLY A 115 -5.96 -17.47 6.22
CA GLY A 115 -5.20 -17.30 7.47
C GLY A 115 -3.69 -17.30 7.25
N SER A 116 -2.94 -17.38 8.32
CA SER A 116 -1.48 -17.49 8.30
C SER A 116 -1.00 -18.51 9.36
N TRP A 117 0.19 -19.03 9.14
CA TRP A 117 0.84 -19.98 10.04
C TRP A 117 2.27 -19.53 10.28
N ASP A 118 2.65 -19.36 11.53
CA ASP A 118 4.04 -19.14 11.92
C ASP A 118 4.70 -20.46 12.21
N LEU A 119 5.80 -20.74 11.52
CA LEU A 119 6.61 -21.93 11.76
C LEU A 119 7.70 -21.59 12.78
N ILE A 120 7.56 -22.11 13.99
CA ILE A 120 8.55 -21.92 15.05
C ILE A 120 9.49 -23.12 15.05
N SER A 121 10.78 -22.86 14.88
CA SER A 121 11.80 -23.90 14.92
C SER A 121 12.06 -24.35 16.36
N LYS A 122 12.60 -25.59 16.54
CA LYS A 122 12.98 -26.07 17.87
C LYS A 122 13.96 -25.18 18.62
N LYS A 123 14.76 -24.37 17.90
CA LYS A 123 15.70 -23.42 18.50
C LYS A 123 15.01 -22.15 19.03
N GLU A 124 13.77 -21.89 18.59
CA GLU A 124 12.94 -20.75 18.97
C GLU A 124 11.84 -21.16 19.98
N GLU A 125 11.91 -22.40 20.51
CA GLU A 125 10.91 -22.96 21.43
C GLU A 125 10.80 -22.17 22.76
N LEU A 126 11.85 -21.42 23.14
CA LEU A 126 11.86 -20.49 24.28
C LEU A 126 10.86 -19.33 24.12
N LEU A 127 10.42 -19.04 22.90
CA LEU A 127 9.46 -17.98 22.63
C LEU A 127 8.01 -18.43 22.80
N LYS A 128 7.76 -19.74 22.88
CA LYS A 128 6.41 -20.30 22.95
C LYS A 128 5.65 -19.90 24.22
N ASP A 129 6.33 -19.90 25.35
CA ASP A 129 5.72 -19.61 26.64
C ASP A 129 5.34 -18.13 26.78
N ASP A 130 6.06 -17.24 26.09
CA ASP A 130 5.80 -15.80 26.06
C ASP A 130 4.59 -15.43 25.17
N PHE A 131 4.21 -16.27 24.21
CA PHE A 131 3.03 -16.06 23.35
C PHE A 131 1.71 -16.57 23.96
N ILE A 132 1.77 -17.36 25.02
CA ILE A 132 0.59 -18.00 25.64
C ILE A 132 0.16 -17.25 26.90
N ALA A 133 1.00 -16.36 27.43
CA ALA A 133 0.72 -15.51 28.58
C ALA A 133 0.05 -14.18 28.17
#